data_088e5d15c4ab59c7f363f9ebf9ffe6b8
#
_entry.id   088e5d15c4ab59c7f363f9ebf9ffe6b8
#
_cell.length_a   1.000
_cell.length_b   1.000
_cell.length_c   1.000
_cell.angle_alpha   90.00
_cell.angle_beta   90.00
_cell.angle_gamma   90.00
#
_symmetry.space_group_name_H-M   'P 1'
#
loop_
_entity.id
_entity.type
_entity.pdbx_description
1 polymer ?
#
loop_
_entity_poly.entity_id
_entity_poly.type
_entity_poly.pdbx_seq_one_letter_code
_entity_poly.pdbx_strand_id
1 'polypeptide(L)'
;MNKKRVVLLTIEVMCVVLAITCFVCANRVDNSQKKQYSDTYKAYVSLFSSDSKSIPRDNLKISEITYVEKMNKKVVYEDKREKLSGKLNELKNYVVLKNIVDGFFNGDVLNSNVTSSDLESIQSKSSLLPKKYQNLLSSKIKLMNDQFEQINDVKNTVNSLFVDDQHQQVRDDVTRDMYNAALSKNQLLKQQDISSEQQSYLEIVNSFLSQKEEEERRRIAEEKRRQAEEKRRQEEERRRQIQAAWTILEVPYISQNGNNVLNGCEVDSLLMGLKYKGYLKDMDLVTYAENVPKSTDPFSGFTYDIYGIQPNNVPHWIAPEPLAQYGRTSSGNNGVVDGTGRSLDELDAQIKAGNPVVIYLTAGLKAPKEFVEGAPKNLHVLLLTGYNSITGEQIITDPWTYSNGRTKWNVSKKQVESIYNSTGKRSVIIS
;
A
#
# COMPACT_ATOMS: atom_id res chain seq x y z
N MET A 1 15.05 -56.49 5.54
CA MET A 1 15.73 -57.02 6.74
C MET A 1 16.92 -56.14 7.03
N ASN A 2 16.94 -55.50 8.21
CA ASN A 2 17.81 -54.37 8.53
C ASN A 2 19.30 -54.78 8.59
N LYS A 3 20.19 -54.11 7.80
CA LYS A 3 21.64 -54.39 7.79
C LYS A 3 22.27 -54.45 9.21
N LYS A 4 21.70 -53.76 10.19
CA LYS A 4 22.08 -53.84 11.61
C LYS A 4 21.85 -55.22 12.25
N ARG A 5 20.82 -55.97 11.83
CA ARG A 5 20.54 -57.32 12.33
C ARG A 5 21.51 -58.37 11.78
N VAL A 6 22.02 -58.21 10.56
CA VAL A 6 22.96 -59.14 9.94
C VAL A 6 24.35 -59.06 10.59
N VAL A 7 24.85 -57.87 10.89
CA VAL A 7 26.13 -57.64 11.59
C VAL A 7 26.06 -58.17 13.02
N LEU A 8 24.94 -58.00 13.69
CA LEU A 8 24.73 -58.58 15.04
C LEU A 8 24.83 -60.10 15.04
N LEU A 9 24.20 -60.78 14.08
CA LEU A 9 24.21 -62.25 13.99
C LEU A 9 25.64 -62.80 13.72
N THR A 10 26.45 -62.10 12.95
CA THR A 10 27.82 -62.55 12.66
C THR A 10 28.75 -62.48 13.86
N ILE A 11 28.60 -61.48 14.70
CA ILE A 11 29.40 -61.33 15.94
C ILE A 11 28.90 -62.34 17.01
N GLU A 12 27.59 -62.58 17.10
CA GLU A 12 27.04 -63.62 17.97
C GLU A 12 27.60 -64.97 17.62
N VAL A 13 27.66 -65.32 16.36
CA VAL A 13 28.24 -66.58 15.87
C VAL A 13 29.73 -66.64 16.18
N MET A 14 30.49 -65.55 16.03
CA MET A 14 31.93 -65.50 16.40
C MET A 14 32.14 -65.70 17.92
N CYS A 15 31.36 -65.09 18.79
CA CYS A 15 31.45 -65.27 20.23
C CYS A 15 31.09 -66.70 20.66
N VAL A 16 30.06 -67.27 20.06
CA VAL A 16 29.69 -68.68 20.30
C VAL A 16 30.74 -69.69 19.78
N VAL A 17 31.29 -69.44 18.60
CA VAL A 17 32.36 -70.29 18.01
C VAL A 17 33.65 -70.24 18.86
N LEU A 18 34.01 -69.08 19.40
CA LEU A 18 35.18 -68.97 20.31
C LEU A 18 34.95 -69.71 21.63
N ALA A 19 33.77 -69.63 22.22
CA ALA A 19 33.43 -70.39 23.44
C ALA A 19 33.48 -71.93 23.21
N ILE A 20 32.95 -72.40 22.09
CA ILE A 20 32.95 -73.83 21.71
C ILE A 20 34.37 -74.32 21.42
N THR A 21 35.19 -73.51 20.71
CA THR A 21 36.60 -73.90 20.37
C THR A 21 37.47 -74.04 21.66
N CYS A 22 37.25 -73.15 22.64
CA CYS A 22 37.91 -73.22 23.93
C CYS A 22 37.54 -74.50 24.71
N PHE A 23 36.30 -74.89 24.61
CA PHE A 23 35.81 -76.13 25.27
C PHE A 23 36.39 -77.42 24.67
N VAL A 24 36.55 -77.45 23.36
CA VAL A 24 37.12 -78.62 22.62
C VAL A 24 38.64 -78.76 22.81
N CYS A 25 39.39 -77.67 22.87
CA CYS A 25 40.85 -77.71 23.08
C CYS A 25 41.24 -77.99 24.52
N ALA A 26 40.29 -77.93 25.42
CA ALA A 26 40.50 -78.01 26.89
C ALA A 26 40.65 -79.40 27.46
N ASN A 27 40.55 -80.47 26.65
CA ASN A 27 40.69 -81.84 27.17
C ASN A 27 42.14 -82.26 27.53
N ARG A 28 43.08 -81.37 27.51
CA ARG A 28 44.52 -81.59 27.79
C ARG A 28 45.14 -80.64 28.83
N VAL A 29 44.38 -79.77 29.47
CA VAL A 29 44.95 -78.81 30.43
C VAL A 29 44.21 -78.84 31.77
N ASP A 30 44.92 -78.49 32.86
CA ASP A 30 44.40 -78.47 34.25
C ASP A 30 43.06 -77.73 34.35
N ASN A 31 42.09 -78.32 34.99
CA ASN A 31 40.72 -77.86 35.18
C ASN A 31 40.64 -76.45 35.80
N SER A 32 41.65 -76.05 36.58
CA SER A 32 41.73 -74.72 37.21
C SER A 32 41.98 -73.62 36.19
N GLN A 33 42.82 -73.85 35.20
CA GLN A 33 43.14 -72.85 34.16
C GLN A 33 42.00 -72.64 33.10
N LYS A 34 41.29 -73.76 32.84
CA LYS A 34 40.07 -73.73 32.02
C LYS A 34 38.98 -72.85 32.68
N LYS A 35 38.77 -73.04 33.94
CA LYS A 35 37.80 -72.29 34.73
C LYS A 35 38.12 -70.79 34.75
N GLN A 36 39.40 -70.45 34.97
CA GLN A 36 39.83 -69.04 34.99
C GLN A 36 39.55 -68.34 33.69
N TYR A 37 39.86 -68.92 32.55
CA TYR A 37 39.55 -68.32 31.24
C TYR A 37 38.02 -68.22 31.00
N SER A 38 37.29 -69.28 31.31
CA SER A 38 35.84 -69.33 31.20
C SER A 38 35.18 -68.19 31.99
N ASP A 39 35.60 -68.00 33.27
CA ASP A 39 35.05 -66.97 34.15
C ASP A 39 35.42 -65.56 33.66
N THR A 40 36.67 -65.40 33.19
CA THR A 40 37.09 -64.08 32.53
C THR A 40 36.28 -63.81 31.34
N TYR A 41 36.04 -64.78 30.45
CA TYR A 41 35.26 -64.62 29.25
C TYR A 41 33.78 -64.35 29.51
N LYS A 42 33.18 -65.00 30.54
CA LYS A 42 31.83 -64.69 31.02
C LYS A 42 31.75 -63.23 31.50
N ALA A 43 32.74 -62.78 32.25
CA ALA A 43 32.84 -61.42 32.74
C ALA A 43 32.94 -60.40 31.56
N TYR A 44 33.72 -60.75 30.49
CA TYR A 44 33.80 -59.97 29.27
C TYR A 44 32.43 -59.87 28.56
N VAL A 45 31.73 -61.01 28.41
CA VAL A 45 30.42 -61.07 27.77
C VAL A 45 29.39 -60.25 28.53
N SER A 46 29.47 -60.20 29.86
CA SER A 46 28.57 -59.43 30.70
C SER A 46 28.69 -57.91 30.54
N LEU A 47 29.76 -57.42 29.87
CA LEU A 47 29.89 -56.00 29.53
C LEU A 47 28.97 -55.56 28.36
N PHE A 48 28.33 -56.53 27.69
CA PHE A 48 27.46 -56.30 26.59
C PHE A 48 25.97 -56.45 26.97
N SER A 49 25.06 -55.91 26.16
CA SER A 49 23.63 -56.03 26.32
C SER A 49 23.16 -57.50 26.29
N SER A 50 22.16 -57.85 27.08
CA SER A 50 21.53 -59.20 27.08
C SER A 50 20.89 -59.52 25.73
N ASP A 51 20.36 -58.51 25.05
CA ASP A 51 19.63 -58.65 23.78
C ASP A 51 20.58 -58.69 22.58
N SER A 52 21.76 -58.13 22.75
CA SER A 52 22.80 -58.14 21.74
C SER A 52 24.18 -58.23 22.37
N LYS A 53 24.78 -59.44 22.32
CA LYS A 53 26.13 -59.71 22.87
C LYS A 53 27.26 -58.96 22.14
N SER A 54 26.94 -58.01 21.28
CA SER A 54 27.85 -57.19 20.49
C SER A 54 27.74 -55.70 20.76
N ILE A 55 26.65 -55.25 21.41
CA ILE A 55 26.44 -53.85 21.80
C ILE A 55 26.82 -53.72 23.28
N PRO A 56 27.75 -52.81 23.65
CA PRO A 56 28.04 -52.52 25.05
C PRO A 56 26.79 -52.07 25.78
N ARG A 57 26.66 -52.37 27.06
CA ARG A 57 25.56 -51.89 27.92
C ARG A 57 25.62 -50.35 27.98
N ASP A 58 24.47 -49.70 27.95
CA ASP A 58 24.39 -48.23 27.94
C ASP A 58 25.07 -47.56 29.14
N ASN A 59 24.97 -48.20 30.30
CA ASN A 59 25.54 -47.73 31.58
C ASN A 59 26.89 -48.36 31.92
N LEU A 60 27.61 -48.94 30.95
CA LEU A 60 28.91 -49.60 31.13
C LEU A 60 29.94 -48.60 31.67
N LYS A 61 30.49 -48.92 32.85
CA LYS A 61 31.55 -48.11 33.50
C LYS A 61 32.93 -48.61 33.15
N ILE A 62 33.89 -47.68 33.02
CA ILE A 62 35.31 -48.01 32.80
C ILE A 62 35.87 -48.94 33.88
N SER A 63 35.39 -48.81 35.16
CA SER A 63 35.77 -49.64 36.25
C SER A 63 35.44 -51.13 36.04
N GLU A 64 34.33 -51.44 35.37
CA GLU A 64 33.91 -52.81 35.05
C GLU A 64 34.84 -53.41 33.99
N ILE A 65 35.21 -52.63 32.96
CA ILE A 65 36.18 -53.05 31.96
C ILE A 65 37.55 -53.33 32.63
N THR A 66 37.99 -52.40 33.48
CA THR A 66 39.25 -52.53 34.24
C THR A 66 39.26 -53.77 35.13
N TYR A 67 38.11 -54.13 35.71
CA TYR A 67 37.98 -55.35 36.44
C TYR A 67 38.23 -56.57 35.58
N VAL A 68 37.64 -56.67 34.39
CA VAL A 68 37.84 -57.75 33.44
C VAL A 68 39.30 -57.75 32.91
N GLU A 69 39.90 -56.59 32.70
CA GLU A 69 41.35 -56.48 32.36
C GLU A 69 42.25 -57.12 33.41
N LYS A 70 41.95 -56.89 34.70
CA LYS A 70 42.66 -57.50 35.82
C LYS A 70 42.49 -59.05 35.85
N MET A 71 41.29 -59.50 35.52
CA MET A 71 41.05 -60.99 35.43
C MET A 71 41.84 -61.55 34.23
N ASN A 72 41.83 -60.85 33.09
CA ASN A 72 42.52 -61.29 31.86
C ASN A 72 44.04 -61.40 32.04
N LYS A 73 44.66 -60.49 32.80
CA LYS A 73 46.12 -60.57 33.13
C LYS A 73 46.53 -61.87 33.79
N LYS A 74 45.60 -62.59 34.50
CA LYS A 74 45.84 -63.83 35.15
C LYS A 74 45.63 -65.07 34.25
N VAL A 75 45.11 -64.86 33.01
CA VAL A 75 44.87 -65.96 32.08
C VAL A 75 46.20 -66.41 31.49
N VAL A 76 46.48 -67.74 31.62
CA VAL A 76 47.74 -68.39 31.26
C VAL A 76 47.88 -68.51 29.70
N TYR A 77 46.77 -68.65 28.99
CA TYR A 77 46.75 -68.83 27.54
C TYR A 77 47.09 -67.48 26.83
N GLU A 78 48.32 -67.37 26.38
CA GLU A 78 48.85 -66.08 25.80
C GLU A 78 48.03 -65.56 24.64
N ASP A 79 47.80 -66.36 23.62
CA ASP A 79 47.01 -65.99 22.46
C ASP A 79 45.61 -65.53 22.82
N LYS A 80 44.95 -66.15 23.79
CA LYS A 80 43.62 -65.80 24.26
C LYS A 80 43.65 -64.53 25.09
N ARG A 81 44.66 -64.37 25.94
CA ARG A 81 44.90 -63.20 26.76
C ARG A 81 45.12 -61.98 25.90
N GLU A 82 45.96 -62.04 24.85
CA GLU A 82 46.24 -60.97 23.96
C GLU A 82 45.01 -60.57 23.12
N LYS A 83 44.33 -61.54 22.52
CA LYS A 83 43.08 -61.30 21.78
C LYS A 83 42.01 -60.64 22.64
N LEU A 84 41.86 -61.05 23.89
CA LEU A 84 40.90 -60.47 24.82
C LEU A 84 41.36 -59.07 25.30
N SER A 85 42.66 -58.85 25.53
CA SER A 85 43.26 -57.55 25.83
C SER A 85 42.98 -56.50 24.71
N GLY A 86 43.19 -56.91 23.43
CA GLY A 86 42.86 -56.06 22.32
C GLY A 86 41.39 -55.64 22.30
N LYS A 87 40.48 -56.60 22.48
CA LYS A 87 39.03 -56.32 22.54
C LYS A 87 38.63 -55.45 23.72
N LEU A 88 39.22 -55.63 24.91
CA LEU A 88 38.98 -54.82 26.09
C LEU A 88 39.48 -53.37 25.89
N ASN A 89 40.65 -53.22 25.26
CA ASN A 89 41.20 -51.91 24.93
C ASN A 89 40.30 -51.16 23.92
N GLU A 90 39.85 -51.85 22.87
CA GLU A 90 38.89 -51.28 21.92
C GLU A 90 37.61 -50.83 22.60
N LEU A 91 37.01 -51.67 23.49
CA LEU A 91 35.81 -51.38 24.25
C LEU A 91 36.04 -50.21 25.19
N LYS A 92 37.17 -50.14 25.87
CA LYS A 92 37.54 -49.06 26.79
C LYS A 92 37.65 -47.74 26.05
N ASN A 93 38.33 -47.69 24.90
CA ASN A 93 38.45 -46.50 24.08
C ASN A 93 37.08 -46.03 23.58
N TYR A 94 36.19 -46.95 23.22
CA TYR A 94 34.81 -46.62 22.87
C TYR A 94 34.05 -45.99 24.04
N VAL A 95 34.09 -46.60 25.23
CA VAL A 95 33.37 -46.10 26.42
C VAL A 95 33.92 -44.74 26.85
N VAL A 96 35.25 -44.56 26.80
CA VAL A 96 35.87 -43.24 27.07
C VAL A 96 35.34 -42.18 26.13
N LEU A 97 35.37 -42.46 24.82
CA LEU A 97 34.91 -41.49 23.81
C LEU A 97 33.42 -41.25 23.91
N LYS A 98 32.61 -42.30 24.15
CA LYS A 98 31.17 -42.16 24.41
C LYS A 98 30.89 -41.22 25.58
N ASN A 99 31.57 -41.39 26.70
CA ASN A 99 31.39 -40.54 27.86
C ASN A 99 31.79 -39.07 27.59
N ILE A 100 32.83 -38.83 26.79
CA ILE A 100 33.26 -37.50 26.35
C ILE A 100 32.14 -36.87 25.50
N VAL A 101 31.66 -37.61 24.48
CA VAL A 101 30.60 -37.15 23.60
C VAL A 101 29.31 -36.87 24.38
N ASP A 102 28.90 -37.76 25.27
CA ASP A 102 27.71 -37.60 26.11
C ASP A 102 27.84 -36.39 27.05
N GLY A 103 29.05 -36.11 27.55
CA GLY A 103 29.35 -34.97 28.42
C GLY A 103 29.22 -33.61 27.73
N PHE A 104 29.23 -33.57 26.40
CA PHE A 104 28.96 -32.37 25.64
C PHE A 104 27.48 -32.05 25.48
N PHE A 105 26.60 -32.89 25.99
CA PHE A 105 25.16 -32.70 25.84
C PHE A 105 24.45 -32.64 27.22
N ASN A 106 23.40 -31.84 27.25
CA ASN A 106 22.35 -31.92 28.25
C ASN A 106 21.09 -32.51 27.59
N GLY A 107 20.85 -33.82 27.79
CA GLY A 107 19.89 -34.56 26.99
C GLY A 107 20.31 -34.63 25.52
N ASP A 108 19.52 -34.02 24.63
CA ASP A 108 19.81 -33.90 23.18
C ASP A 108 20.23 -32.50 22.77
N VAL A 109 20.50 -31.60 23.72
CA VAL A 109 20.96 -30.24 23.48
C VAL A 109 22.46 -30.17 23.70
N LEU A 110 23.20 -29.74 22.68
CA LEU A 110 24.63 -29.49 22.73
C LEU A 110 24.93 -28.33 23.67
N ASN A 111 25.94 -28.49 24.53
CA ASN A 111 26.37 -27.39 25.42
C ASN A 111 26.94 -26.22 24.61
N SER A 112 26.66 -25.03 25.03
CA SER A 112 27.06 -23.79 24.35
C SER A 112 28.58 -23.53 24.32
N ASN A 113 29.33 -24.16 25.21
CA ASN A 113 30.79 -23.99 25.35
C ASN A 113 31.62 -24.96 24.50
N VAL A 114 30.96 -25.78 23.65
CA VAL A 114 31.65 -26.71 22.75
C VAL A 114 32.35 -25.90 21.67
N THR A 115 33.59 -26.27 21.35
CA THR A 115 34.46 -25.60 20.37
C THR A 115 34.70 -26.45 19.14
N SER A 116 35.18 -25.83 18.05
CA SER A 116 35.62 -26.55 16.85
C SER A 116 36.75 -27.56 17.16
N SER A 117 37.65 -27.22 18.10
CA SER A 117 38.73 -28.12 18.54
C SER A 117 38.18 -29.38 19.21
N ASP A 118 37.06 -29.27 19.96
CA ASP A 118 36.38 -30.43 20.56
C ASP A 118 35.82 -31.36 19.49
N LEU A 119 35.18 -30.83 18.45
CA LEU A 119 34.68 -31.61 17.32
C LEU A 119 35.82 -32.34 16.59
N GLU A 120 36.91 -31.63 16.26
CA GLU A 120 38.06 -32.19 15.60
C GLU A 120 38.69 -33.33 16.45
N SER A 121 38.82 -33.11 17.76
CA SER A 121 39.31 -34.14 18.72
C SER A 121 38.43 -35.38 18.73
N ILE A 122 37.10 -35.21 18.78
CA ILE A 122 36.15 -36.33 18.73
C ILE A 122 36.23 -37.05 17.39
N GLN A 123 36.24 -36.35 16.29
CA GLN A 123 36.33 -36.92 14.95
C GLN A 123 37.63 -37.76 14.80
N SER A 124 38.75 -37.21 15.25
CA SER A 124 40.05 -37.89 15.25
C SER A 124 40.04 -39.17 16.11
N LYS A 125 39.56 -39.08 17.35
CA LYS A 125 39.47 -40.25 18.27
C LYS A 125 38.45 -41.27 17.76
N SER A 126 37.37 -40.88 17.15
CA SER A 126 36.35 -41.75 16.57
C SER A 126 36.94 -42.56 15.40
N SER A 127 37.75 -41.94 14.57
CA SER A 127 38.38 -42.60 13.39
C SER A 127 39.35 -43.74 13.81
N LEU A 128 39.89 -43.67 15.02
CA LEU A 128 40.78 -44.70 15.56
C LEU A 128 40.04 -45.93 16.12
N LEU A 129 38.74 -45.84 16.31
CA LEU A 129 37.92 -46.94 16.80
C LEU A 129 37.61 -47.95 15.69
N PRO A 130 37.42 -49.26 16.02
CA PRO A 130 36.84 -50.22 15.10
C PRO A 130 35.50 -49.76 14.51
N LYS A 131 35.22 -50.08 13.24
CA LYS A 131 34.02 -49.61 12.49
C LYS A 131 32.71 -49.86 13.25
N LYS A 132 32.58 -50.99 13.95
CA LYS A 132 31.39 -51.30 14.80
C LYS A 132 31.13 -50.24 15.86
N TYR A 133 32.15 -49.67 16.50
CA TYR A 133 32.03 -48.64 17.53
C TYR A 133 31.87 -47.27 16.97
N GLN A 134 32.49 -46.97 15.80
CA GLN A 134 32.22 -45.76 15.04
C GLN A 134 30.73 -45.64 14.70
N ASN A 135 30.12 -46.72 14.21
CA ASN A 135 28.68 -46.76 13.90
C ASN A 135 27.77 -46.49 15.09
N LEU A 136 28.15 -46.93 16.30
CA LEU A 136 27.40 -46.70 17.54
C LEU A 136 27.41 -45.20 17.95
N LEU A 137 28.47 -44.47 17.63
CA LEU A 137 28.61 -43.04 17.97
C LEU A 137 28.15 -42.10 16.84
N SER A 138 27.99 -42.63 15.63
CA SER A 138 27.81 -41.79 14.41
C SER A 138 26.62 -40.84 14.50
N SER A 139 25.47 -41.28 15.04
CA SER A 139 24.27 -40.44 15.14
C SER A 139 24.46 -39.32 16.18
N LYS A 140 25.14 -39.57 17.30
CA LYS A 140 25.39 -38.55 18.32
C LYS A 140 26.44 -37.53 17.85
N ILE A 141 27.50 -38.01 17.18
CA ILE A 141 28.52 -37.12 16.58
C ILE A 141 27.90 -36.29 15.49
N LYS A 142 27.02 -36.84 14.65
CA LYS A 142 26.29 -36.09 13.66
C LYS A 142 25.41 -35.02 14.31
N LEU A 143 24.66 -35.36 15.33
CA LEU A 143 23.83 -34.40 16.08
C LEU A 143 24.68 -33.25 16.67
N MET A 144 25.88 -33.57 17.17
CA MET A 144 26.85 -32.57 17.65
C MET A 144 27.27 -31.61 16.58
N ASN A 145 27.66 -32.10 15.40
CA ASN A 145 28.06 -31.29 14.28
C ASN A 145 26.90 -30.41 13.79
N ASP A 146 25.73 -31.01 13.58
CA ASP A 146 24.55 -30.30 13.08
C ASP A 146 24.17 -29.12 13.99
N GLN A 147 24.18 -29.32 15.32
CA GLN A 147 23.85 -28.24 16.28
C GLN A 147 24.97 -27.20 16.38
N PHE A 148 26.23 -27.60 16.30
CA PHE A 148 27.35 -26.65 16.28
C PHE A 148 27.33 -25.74 15.04
N GLU A 149 27.03 -26.32 13.87
CA GLU A 149 26.85 -25.56 12.63
C GLU A 149 25.67 -24.58 12.75
N GLN A 150 24.55 -25.00 13.33
CA GLN A 150 23.40 -24.11 13.56
C GLN A 150 23.77 -22.93 14.46
N ILE A 151 24.49 -23.16 15.55
CA ILE A 151 24.97 -22.12 16.46
C ILE A 151 25.81 -21.10 15.69
N ASN A 152 26.81 -21.60 14.92
CA ASN A 152 27.70 -20.73 14.16
C ASN A 152 26.97 -19.96 13.04
N ASP A 153 26.03 -20.60 12.35
CA ASP A 153 25.22 -19.95 11.33
C ASP A 153 24.39 -18.78 11.91
N VAL A 154 23.79 -18.99 13.09
CA VAL A 154 23.05 -17.92 13.77
C VAL A 154 23.99 -16.78 14.18
N LYS A 155 25.09 -17.08 14.87
CA LYS A 155 26.08 -16.10 15.28
C LYS A 155 26.59 -15.28 14.10
N ASN A 156 26.99 -15.94 13.01
CA ASN A 156 27.48 -15.27 11.81
C ASN A 156 26.41 -14.42 11.15
N THR A 157 25.16 -14.92 11.10
CA THR A 157 24.04 -14.17 10.53
C THR A 157 23.77 -12.91 11.34
N VAL A 158 23.73 -12.99 12.68
CA VAL A 158 23.50 -11.82 13.55
C VAL A 158 24.69 -10.86 13.46
N ASN A 159 25.94 -11.35 13.54
CA ASN A 159 27.14 -10.51 13.41
C ASN A 159 27.16 -9.75 12.08
N SER A 160 26.70 -10.35 11.01
CA SER A 160 26.64 -9.70 9.68
C SER A 160 25.75 -8.46 9.62
N LEU A 161 24.88 -8.25 10.61
CA LEU A 161 24.03 -7.06 10.73
C LEU A 161 24.74 -5.86 11.33
N PHE A 162 25.95 -6.06 11.88
CA PHE A 162 26.73 -5.04 12.56
C PHE A 162 27.99 -4.67 11.77
N VAL A 163 28.51 -3.50 12.08
CA VAL A 163 29.78 -3.01 11.48
C VAL A 163 30.99 -3.71 12.08
N ASP A 164 30.89 -4.10 13.35
CA ASP A 164 31.96 -4.68 14.16
C ASP A 164 31.47 -5.82 15.05
N ASP A 165 32.39 -6.60 15.60
CA ASP A 165 32.11 -7.73 16.48
C ASP A 165 31.66 -7.32 17.88
N GLN A 166 31.67 -6.03 18.20
CA GLN A 166 31.20 -5.50 19.49
C GLN A 166 29.70 -5.19 19.49
N HIS A 167 29.04 -5.32 18.34
CA HIS A 167 27.59 -5.12 18.15
C HIS A 167 27.08 -3.73 18.59
N GLN A 168 27.96 -2.70 18.53
CA GLN A 168 27.59 -1.34 18.94
C GLN A 168 26.91 -0.56 17.82
N GLN A 169 27.25 -0.84 16.57
CA GLN A 169 26.73 -0.14 15.42
C GLN A 169 26.12 -1.10 14.39
N VAL A 170 24.83 -0.92 14.12
CA VAL A 170 24.14 -1.61 13.04
C VAL A 170 24.57 -1.01 11.70
N ARG A 171 24.77 -1.84 10.70
CA ARG A 171 25.08 -1.40 9.34
C ARG A 171 23.92 -0.64 8.71
N ASP A 172 24.21 0.41 7.96
CA ASP A 172 23.20 1.27 7.34
C ASP A 172 22.35 0.57 6.27
N ASP A 173 22.89 -0.48 5.64
CA ASP A 173 22.24 -1.26 4.59
C ASP A 173 21.38 -2.42 5.12
N VAL A 174 21.30 -2.60 6.44
CA VAL A 174 20.43 -3.62 7.05
C VAL A 174 18.97 -3.32 6.74
N THR A 175 18.28 -4.37 6.31
CA THR A 175 16.86 -4.32 5.99
C THR A 175 16.02 -5.10 6.99
N ARG A 176 14.72 -4.85 7.01
CA ARG A 176 13.78 -5.62 7.83
C ARG A 176 13.78 -7.11 7.47
N ASP A 177 14.01 -7.47 6.21
CA ASP A 177 14.09 -8.87 5.77
C ASP A 177 15.34 -9.57 6.31
N MET A 178 16.48 -8.88 6.34
CA MET A 178 17.71 -9.41 6.96
C MET A 178 17.52 -9.67 8.46
N TYR A 179 16.90 -8.73 9.16
CA TYR A 179 16.53 -8.89 10.56
C TYR A 179 15.61 -10.10 10.78
N ASN A 180 14.54 -10.23 10.00
CA ASN A 180 13.58 -11.33 10.12
C ASN A 180 14.23 -12.69 9.82
N ALA A 181 15.14 -12.75 8.87
CA ALA A 181 15.91 -13.96 8.58
C ALA A 181 16.79 -14.38 9.76
N ALA A 182 17.51 -13.43 10.37
CA ALA A 182 18.34 -13.68 11.55
C ALA A 182 17.49 -14.10 12.76
N LEU A 183 16.37 -13.42 13.01
CA LEU A 183 15.42 -13.75 14.07
C LEU A 183 14.87 -15.17 13.91
N SER A 184 14.46 -15.54 12.70
CA SER A 184 13.92 -16.87 12.41
C SER A 184 14.96 -17.97 12.68
N LYS A 185 16.22 -17.75 12.31
CA LYS A 185 17.30 -18.68 12.62
C LYS A 185 17.54 -18.81 14.14
N ASN A 186 17.57 -17.67 14.85
CA ASN A 186 17.75 -17.65 16.31
C ASN A 186 16.65 -18.43 17.05
N GLN A 187 15.40 -18.32 16.59
CA GLN A 187 14.26 -19.04 17.19
C GLN A 187 14.34 -20.55 17.03
N LEU A 188 15.14 -21.07 16.11
CA LEU A 188 15.35 -22.51 15.91
C LEU A 188 16.43 -23.10 16.82
N LEU A 189 17.22 -22.27 17.50
CA LEU A 189 18.25 -22.73 18.43
C LEU A 189 17.63 -23.39 19.68
N LYS A 190 18.20 -24.52 20.04
CA LYS A 190 17.86 -25.23 21.29
C LYS A 190 18.66 -24.71 22.49
N GLN A 191 19.80 -24.09 22.26
CA GLN A 191 20.70 -23.51 23.25
C GLN A 191 20.15 -22.17 23.72
N GLN A 192 19.42 -22.19 24.84
CA GLN A 192 18.70 -21.02 25.35
C GLN A 192 19.60 -19.84 25.73
N ASP A 193 20.79 -20.10 26.24
CA ASP A 193 21.79 -19.09 26.58
C ASP A 193 22.27 -18.34 25.34
N ILE A 194 22.65 -19.06 24.29
CA ILE A 194 23.08 -18.46 23.01
C ILE A 194 21.90 -17.73 22.36
N SER A 195 20.74 -18.37 22.31
CA SER A 195 19.55 -17.75 21.72
C SER A 195 19.19 -16.43 22.41
N SER A 196 19.29 -16.38 23.74
CA SER A 196 19.03 -15.16 24.53
C SER A 196 20.08 -14.07 24.27
N GLU A 197 21.35 -14.43 24.16
CA GLU A 197 22.42 -13.50 23.79
C GLU A 197 22.18 -12.89 22.39
N GLN A 198 21.94 -13.74 21.40
CA GLN A 198 21.67 -13.28 20.04
C GLN A 198 20.39 -12.46 19.94
N GLN A 199 19.38 -12.78 20.76
CA GLN A 199 18.15 -11.99 20.84
C GLN A 199 18.42 -10.55 21.31
N SER A 200 19.33 -10.36 22.27
CA SER A 200 19.69 -9.03 22.73
C SER A 200 20.31 -8.16 21.61
N TYR A 201 21.13 -8.75 20.76
CA TYR A 201 21.68 -8.06 19.59
C TYR A 201 20.60 -7.75 18.54
N LEU A 202 19.69 -8.68 18.30
CA LEU A 202 18.54 -8.47 17.41
C LEU A 202 17.61 -7.35 17.90
N GLU A 203 17.48 -7.12 19.19
CA GLU A 203 16.73 -5.99 19.76
C GLU A 203 17.36 -4.64 19.40
N ILE A 204 18.70 -4.56 19.38
CA ILE A 204 19.43 -3.35 18.92
C ILE A 204 19.10 -3.09 17.44
N VAL A 205 19.20 -4.13 16.61
CA VAL A 205 18.86 -4.03 15.17
C VAL A 205 17.40 -3.61 14.97
N ASN A 206 16.48 -4.21 15.71
CA ASN A 206 15.06 -3.87 15.62
C ASN A 206 14.79 -2.40 16.00
N SER A 207 15.43 -1.92 17.06
CA SER A 207 15.32 -0.51 17.49
C SER A 207 15.84 0.45 16.43
N PHE A 208 17.00 0.15 15.83
CA PHE A 208 17.57 0.92 14.72
C PHE A 208 16.63 0.99 13.52
N LEU A 209 16.12 -0.17 13.07
CA LEU A 209 15.20 -0.23 11.94
C LEU A 209 13.89 0.50 12.21
N SER A 210 13.37 0.39 13.43
CA SER A 210 12.13 1.06 13.82
C SER A 210 12.28 2.59 13.81
N GLN A 211 13.41 3.11 14.28
CA GLN A 211 13.73 4.55 14.21
C GLN A 211 13.85 5.03 12.77
N LYS A 212 14.55 4.29 11.91
CA LYS A 212 14.73 4.60 10.50
C LYS A 212 13.40 4.61 9.75
N GLU A 213 12.53 3.63 10.01
CA GLU A 213 11.19 3.54 9.42
C GLU A 213 10.27 4.67 9.90
N GLU A 214 10.39 5.10 11.15
CA GLU A 214 9.63 6.22 11.69
C GLU A 214 10.09 7.54 11.08
N GLU A 215 11.38 7.77 10.96
CA GLU A 215 11.95 8.97 10.33
C GLU A 215 11.51 9.08 8.88
N GLU A 216 11.57 7.99 8.12
CA GLU A 216 11.11 7.97 6.74
C GLU A 216 9.59 8.24 6.63
N ARG A 217 8.78 7.66 7.51
CA ARG A 217 7.33 7.97 7.58
C ARG A 217 7.08 9.44 7.87
N ARG A 218 7.84 10.04 8.79
CA ARG A 218 7.74 11.47 9.11
C ARG A 218 8.11 12.33 7.90
N ARG A 219 9.20 11.99 7.20
CA ARG A 219 9.64 12.70 5.99
C ARG A 219 8.58 12.65 4.88
N ILE A 220 8.01 11.46 4.62
CA ILE A 220 6.93 11.28 3.65
C ILE A 220 5.66 12.06 4.05
N ALA A 221 5.30 12.04 5.33
CA ALA A 221 4.14 12.76 5.83
C ALA A 221 4.31 14.29 5.71
N GLU A 222 5.49 14.81 6.01
CA GLU A 222 5.82 16.23 5.87
C GLU A 222 5.81 16.68 4.41
N GLU A 223 6.40 15.88 3.52
CA GLU A 223 6.36 16.15 2.07
C GLU A 223 4.94 16.21 1.53
N LYS A 224 4.09 15.23 1.90
CA LYS A 224 2.66 15.24 1.52
C LYS A 224 1.92 16.47 2.06
N ARG A 225 2.21 16.87 3.30
CA ARG A 225 1.61 18.07 3.90
C ARG A 225 2.00 19.32 3.11
N ARG A 226 3.30 19.46 2.77
CA ARG A 226 3.82 20.59 1.98
C ARG A 226 3.17 20.67 0.61
N GLN A 227 3.05 19.53 -0.10
CA GLN A 227 2.39 19.46 -1.41
C GLN A 227 0.90 19.82 -1.32
N ALA A 228 0.20 19.33 -0.29
CA ALA A 228 -1.21 19.65 -0.08
C ALA A 228 -1.43 21.14 0.23
N GLU A 229 -0.56 21.75 1.02
CA GLU A 229 -0.62 23.17 1.35
C GLU A 229 -0.34 24.05 0.13
N GLU A 230 0.66 23.68 -0.68
CA GLU A 230 0.96 24.39 -1.92
C GLU A 230 -0.21 24.31 -2.93
N LYS A 231 -0.80 23.12 -3.10
CA LYS A 231 -2.00 22.94 -3.94
C LYS A 231 -3.17 23.79 -3.45
N ARG A 232 -3.40 23.85 -2.14
CA ARG A 232 -4.46 24.70 -1.55
C ARG A 232 -4.21 26.16 -1.83
N ARG A 233 -2.95 26.63 -1.69
CA ARG A 233 -2.58 28.02 -1.98
C ARG A 233 -2.78 28.38 -3.46
N GLN A 234 -2.40 27.48 -4.38
CA GLN A 234 -2.61 27.66 -5.81
C GLN A 234 -4.11 27.70 -6.16
N GLU A 235 -4.92 26.86 -5.55
CA GLU A 235 -6.37 26.84 -5.75
C GLU A 235 -7.03 28.11 -5.20
N GLU A 236 -6.61 28.57 -4.03
CA GLU A 236 -7.11 29.83 -3.44
C GLU A 236 -6.74 31.04 -4.29
N GLU A 237 -5.50 31.10 -4.78
CA GLU A 237 -5.06 32.15 -5.70
C GLU A 237 -5.86 32.11 -7.01
N ARG A 238 -6.07 30.94 -7.57
CA ARG A 238 -6.92 30.76 -8.74
C ARG A 238 -8.37 31.24 -8.51
N ARG A 239 -8.94 30.91 -7.33
CA ARG A 239 -10.28 31.40 -6.95
C ARG A 239 -10.33 32.93 -6.86
N ARG A 240 -9.31 33.56 -6.28
CA ARG A 240 -9.20 35.02 -6.22
C ARG A 240 -9.10 35.64 -7.61
N GLN A 241 -8.31 35.05 -8.50
CA GLN A 241 -8.20 35.51 -9.89
C GLN A 241 -9.55 35.39 -10.62
N ILE A 242 -10.26 34.27 -10.50
CA ILE A 242 -11.60 34.09 -11.07
C ILE A 242 -12.59 35.10 -10.51
N GLN A 243 -12.56 35.35 -9.21
CA GLN A 243 -13.43 36.34 -8.59
C GLN A 243 -13.14 37.76 -9.08
N ALA A 244 -11.88 38.12 -9.23
CA ALA A 244 -11.45 39.42 -9.73
C ALA A 244 -11.71 39.62 -11.24
N ALA A 245 -11.91 38.52 -11.96
CA ALA A 245 -12.16 38.56 -13.40
C ALA A 245 -13.61 38.88 -13.81
N TRP A 246 -14.49 39.02 -12.83
CA TRP A 246 -15.88 39.42 -13.09
C TRP A 246 -15.97 40.89 -13.43
N THR A 247 -16.65 41.20 -14.54
CA THR A 247 -17.22 42.51 -14.86
C THR A 247 -18.74 42.39 -14.66
N ILE A 248 -19.29 43.16 -13.72
CA ILE A 248 -20.72 43.11 -13.37
C ILE A 248 -21.28 44.51 -13.48
N LEU A 249 -22.35 44.68 -14.25
CA LEU A 249 -23.14 45.91 -14.34
C LEU A 249 -24.31 45.79 -13.37
N GLU A 250 -24.29 46.63 -12.35
CA GLU A 250 -25.37 46.67 -11.37
C GLU A 250 -26.59 47.42 -11.89
N VAL A 251 -27.33 46.75 -12.76
CA VAL A 251 -28.54 47.36 -13.38
C VAL A 251 -29.70 47.36 -12.39
N PRO A 252 -30.56 48.40 -12.34
CA PRO A 252 -31.76 48.40 -11.57
C PRO A 252 -32.71 47.32 -12.10
N TYR A 253 -33.24 46.49 -11.19
CA TYR A 253 -34.14 45.41 -11.54
C TYR A 253 -35.58 45.91 -11.67
N ILE A 254 -36.26 45.52 -12.74
CA ILE A 254 -37.67 45.75 -12.98
C ILE A 254 -38.34 44.37 -13.18
N SER A 255 -39.53 44.16 -12.68
CA SER A 255 -40.23 42.88 -12.83
C SER A 255 -41.31 42.98 -13.89
N GLN A 256 -41.10 42.27 -15.01
CA GLN A 256 -42.07 42.18 -16.10
C GLN A 256 -43.43 41.66 -15.59
N ASN A 257 -43.46 40.51 -14.95
CA ASN A 257 -44.70 39.91 -14.43
C ASN A 257 -45.24 40.60 -13.19
N GLY A 258 -44.38 41.25 -12.39
CA GLY A 258 -44.82 42.11 -11.26
C GLY A 258 -45.58 43.33 -11.68
N ASN A 259 -45.34 43.83 -12.88
CA ASN A 259 -46.00 44.99 -13.51
C ASN A 259 -47.09 44.58 -14.51
N ASN A 260 -47.45 43.30 -14.59
CA ASN A 260 -48.45 42.73 -15.52
C ASN A 260 -48.13 43.00 -17.02
N VAL A 261 -46.88 43.22 -17.39
CA VAL A 261 -46.43 43.39 -18.76
C VAL A 261 -45.93 42.03 -19.30
N LEU A 262 -46.85 41.07 -19.45
CA LEU A 262 -46.55 39.64 -19.54
C LEU A 262 -45.70 39.24 -20.81
N ASN A 263 -45.75 40.02 -21.88
CA ASN A 263 -44.98 39.79 -23.12
C ASN A 263 -43.87 40.83 -23.36
N GLY A 264 -43.59 41.68 -22.36
CA GLY A 264 -42.69 42.81 -22.57
C GLY A 264 -41.21 42.57 -22.21
N CYS A 265 -40.68 41.36 -22.31
CA CYS A 265 -39.32 41.06 -21.92
C CYS A 265 -38.25 41.90 -22.64
N GLU A 266 -38.46 42.25 -23.94
CA GLU A 266 -37.59 43.13 -24.71
C GLU A 266 -37.61 44.56 -24.15
N VAL A 267 -38.82 45.07 -23.93
CA VAL A 267 -39.08 46.44 -23.47
C VAL A 267 -38.58 46.65 -22.04
N ASP A 268 -38.79 45.68 -21.19
CA ASP A 268 -38.29 45.70 -19.82
C ASP A 268 -36.78 45.64 -19.76
N SER A 269 -36.16 44.67 -20.49
CA SER A 269 -34.71 44.57 -20.59
C SER A 269 -34.08 45.85 -21.13
N LEU A 270 -34.69 46.48 -22.15
CA LEU A 270 -34.25 47.77 -22.67
C LEU A 270 -34.34 48.88 -21.60
N LEU A 271 -35.48 48.99 -20.89
CA LEU A 271 -35.68 50.01 -19.86
C LEU A 271 -34.66 49.85 -18.71
N MET A 272 -34.43 48.61 -18.23
CA MET A 272 -33.42 48.35 -17.21
C MET A 272 -32.03 48.83 -17.67
N GLY A 273 -31.65 48.55 -18.91
CA GLY A 273 -30.37 48.98 -19.47
C GLY A 273 -30.25 50.50 -19.65
N LEU A 274 -31.32 51.16 -20.09
CA LEU A 274 -31.39 52.64 -20.21
C LEU A 274 -31.30 53.30 -18.83
N LYS A 275 -32.02 52.82 -17.83
CA LYS A 275 -31.90 53.33 -16.47
C LYS A 275 -30.50 53.19 -15.89
N TYR A 276 -29.82 52.07 -16.16
CA TYR A 276 -28.42 51.87 -15.76
C TYR A 276 -27.50 52.93 -16.41
N LYS A 277 -27.73 53.27 -17.66
CA LYS A 277 -27.00 54.35 -18.38
C LYS A 277 -27.41 55.75 -17.94
N GLY A 278 -28.36 55.86 -17.01
CA GLY A 278 -28.82 57.15 -16.46
C GLY A 278 -29.96 57.84 -17.21
N TYR A 279 -30.53 57.17 -18.22
CA TYR A 279 -31.69 57.63 -18.96
C TYR A 279 -33.00 57.15 -18.33
N LEU A 280 -34.09 57.82 -18.59
CA LEU A 280 -35.46 57.40 -18.20
C LEU A 280 -35.59 56.98 -16.72
N LYS A 281 -34.87 57.62 -15.80
CA LYS A 281 -34.78 57.21 -14.38
C LYS A 281 -36.15 57.05 -13.71
N ASP A 282 -37.08 57.95 -13.97
CA ASP A 282 -38.41 58.03 -13.38
C ASP A 282 -39.50 57.33 -14.22
N MET A 283 -39.13 56.74 -15.37
CA MET A 283 -40.08 56.03 -16.23
C MET A 283 -40.46 54.68 -15.60
N ASP A 284 -41.74 54.41 -15.45
CA ASP A 284 -42.23 53.09 -15.06
C ASP A 284 -42.41 52.21 -16.29
N LEU A 285 -42.44 50.85 -16.04
CA LEU A 285 -42.48 49.88 -17.12
C LEU A 285 -43.81 49.90 -17.89
N VAL A 286 -44.94 50.13 -17.21
CA VAL A 286 -46.25 50.13 -17.86
C VAL A 286 -46.33 51.29 -18.87
N THR A 287 -46.02 52.51 -18.44
CA THR A 287 -45.98 53.69 -19.31
C THR A 287 -44.99 53.51 -20.47
N TYR A 288 -43.82 52.89 -20.19
CA TYR A 288 -42.83 52.63 -21.25
C TYR A 288 -43.36 51.60 -22.24
N ALA A 289 -44.00 50.50 -21.79
CA ALA A 289 -44.58 49.47 -22.65
C ALA A 289 -45.80 49.96 -23.47
N GLU A 290 -46.59 50.88 -22.95
CA GLU A 290 -47.72 51.50 -23.69
C GLU A 290 -47.26 52.29 -24.91
N ASN A 291 -46.12 52.93 -24.81
CA ASN A 291 -45.55 53.76 -25.88
C ASN A 291 -44.68 53.02 -26.90
N VAL A 292 -44.47 51.69 -26.77
CA VAL A 292 -43.72 50.95 -27.76
C VAL A 292 -44.44 50.96 -29.11
N PRO A 293 -43.74 51.22 -30.23
CA PRO A 293 -44.34 51.19 -31.57
C PRO A 293 -45.00 49.84 -31.87
N LYS A 294 -46.27 49.85 -32.28
CA LYS A 294 -47.04 48.63 -32.63
C LYS A 294 -47.01 48.38 -34.13
N SER A 295 -46.92 47.14 -34.52
CA SER A 295 -46.95 46.69 -35.92
C SER A 295 -47.54 45.27 -36.02
N THR A 296 -47.92 44.88 -37.23
CA THR A 296 -48.21 43.48 -37.58
C THR A 296 -46.95 42.71 -37.97
N ASP A 297 -45.84 43.39 -38.15
CA ASP A 297 -44.53 42.84 -38.51
C ASP A 297 -43.54 43.16 -37.37
N PRO A 298 -42.94 42.15 -36.74
CA PRO A 298 -42.02 42.34 -35.63
C PRO A 298 -40.74 43.13 -36.03
N PHE A 299 -40.41 43.17 -37.31
CA PHE A 299 -39.30 43.96 -37.83
C PHE A 299 -39.63 45.45 -38.02
N SER A 300 -40.86 45.84 -37.78
CA SER A 300 -41.36 47.22 -37.86
C SER A 300 -41.88 47.73 -36.53
N GLY A 301 -42.16 46.88 -35.57
CA GLY A 301 -42.66 47.24 -34.21
C GLY A 301 -43.07 46.03 -33.40
N PHE A 302 -43.63 46.26 -32.22
CA PHE A 302 -44.10 45.21 -31.35
C PHE A 302 -45.41 44.60 -31.86
N THR A 303 -45.42 43.24 -32.01
CA THR A 303 -46.58 42.52 -32.52
C THR A 303 -47.55 42.14 -31.39
N TYR A 304 -48.83 42.15 -31.71
CA TYR A 304 -49.93 41.73 -30.80
C TYR A 304 -49.99 42.49 -29.46
N ASP A 305 -50.49 41.81 -28.42
CA ASP A 305 -50.70 42.40 -27.11
C ASP A 305 -49.55 42.17 -26.15
N ILE A 306 -48.97 43.24 -25.63
CA ILE A 306 -47.84 43.20 -24.70
C ILE A 306 -48.27 42.74 -23.30
N TYR A 307 -49.57 42.84 -22.97
CA TYR A 307 -50.14 42.48 -21.64
C TYR A 307 -50.89 41.16 -21.67
N GLY A 308 -51.40 40.74 -22.81
CA GLY A 308 -52.29 39.57 -22.94
C GLY A 308 -51.64 38.24 -23.04
N ILE A 309 -52.48 37.19 -23.02
CA ILE A 309 -52.04 35.81 -23.23
C ILE A 309 -51.76 35.60 -24.71
N GLN A 310 -50.62 34.98 -25.04
CA GLN A 310 -50.23 34.61 -26.40
C GLN A 310 -51.19 33.57 -27.00
N PRO A 311 -51.96 33.90 -28.05
CA PRO A 311 -52.85 32.93 -28.68
C PRO A 311 -52.00 31.90 -29.43
N ASN A 312 -52.32 30.61 -29.26
CA ASN A 312 -51.64 29.50 -29.95
C ASN A 312 -50.12 29.48 -29.81
N ASN A 313 -49.56 30.06 -28.74
CA ASN A 313 -48.12 30.24 -28.49
C ASN A 313 -47.42 30.99 -29.65
N VAL A 314 -48.07 31.91 -30.31
CA VAL A 314 -47.42 32.83 -31.25
C VAL A 314 -46.64 33.86 -30.45
N PRO A 315 -45.36 34.11 -30.73
CA PRO A 315 -44.56 35.07 -29.99
C PRO A 315 -45.09 36.48 -30.17
N HIS A 316 -45.36 37.18 -29.09
CA HIS A 316 -45.59 38.64 -29.11
C HIS A 316 -44.24 39.28 -28.87
N TRP A 317 -43.68 39.93 -29.90
CA TRP A 317 -42.30 40.35 -29.81
C TRP A 317 -41.98 41.54 -30.76
N ILE A 318 -40.80 42.14 -30.55
CA ILE A 318 -40.23 43.19 -31.39
C ILE A 318 -38.77 42.82 -31.74
N ALA A 319 -38.39 42.99 -32.99
CA ALA A 319 -37.03 42.69 -33.45
C ALA A 319 -36.01 43.74 -32.91
N PRO A 320 -34.69 43.46 -32.94
CA PRO A 320 -33.65 44.33 -32.39
C PRO A 320 -33.64 45.74 -32.96
N GLU A 321 -33.73 45.94 -34.26
CA GLU A 321 -33.63 47.28 -34.86
C GLU A 321 -34.80 48.19 -34.44
N PRO A 322 -36.12 47.83 -34.58
CA PRO A 322 -37.19 48.69 -34.08
C PRO A 322 -37.15 48.87 -32.55
N LEU A 323 -36.67 47.87 -31.77
CA LEU A 323 -36.44 48.04 -30.36
C LEU A 323 -35.33 49.06 -30.05
N ALA A 324 -34.21 49.01 -30.79
CA ALA A 324 -33.12 49.98 -30.68
C ALA A 324 -33.57 51.38 -31.08
N GLN A 325 -34.34 51.49 -32.16
CA GLN A 325 -34.94 52.76 -32.56
C GLN A 325 -35.84 53.34 -31.50
N TYR A 326 -36.71 52.52 -30.89
CA TYR A 326 -37.54 52.92 -29.75
C TYR A 326 -36.70 53.42 -28.58
N GLY A 327 -35.61 52.68 -28.25
CA GLY A 327 -34.65 53.09 -27.20
C GLY A 327 -34.04 54.48 -27.50
N ARG A 328 -33.61 54.72 -28.73
CA ARG A 328 -33.03 56.01 -29.16
C ARG A 328 -34.06 57.15 -29.02
N THR A 329 -35.24 56.93 -29.55
CA THR A 329 -36.26 58.00 -29.63
C THR A 329 -36.88 58.34 -28.24
N SER A 330 -37.08 57.34 -27.42
CA SER A 330 -37.68 57.55 -26.08
C SER A 330 -36.68 58.13 -25.08
N SER A 331 -35.40 57.81 -25.18
CA SER A 331 -34.38 58.23 -24.20
C SER A 331 -33.51 59.40 -24.67
N GLY A 332 -33.46 59.66 -25.99
CA GLY A 332 -32.49 60.56 -26.57
C GLY A 332 -31.05 59.98 -26.66
N ASN A 333 -30.87 58.71 -26.32
CA ASN A 333 -29.59 58.06 -26.33
C ASN A 333 -29.28 57.43 -27.72
N ASN A 334 -28.46 58.09 -28.52
CA ASN A 334 -28.05 57.61 -29.86
C ASN A 334 -27.12 56.39 -29.80
N GLY A 335 -26.64 56.00 -28.59
CA GLY A 335 -25.80 54.82 -28.38
C GLY A 335 -26.61 53.52 -28.24
N VAL A 336 -27.93 53.56 -28.41
CA VAL A 336 -28.75 52.33 -28.47
C VAL A 336 -28.75 51.83 -29.90
N VAL A 337 -28.12 50.67 -30.14
CA VAL A 337 -27.90 50.17 -31.49
C VAL A 337 -28.28 48.69 -31.62
N ASP A 338 -28.75 48.33 -32.84
CA ASP A 338 -28.89 46.89 -33.19
C ASP A 338 -27.53 46.21 -33.20
N GLY A 339 -27.41 45.15 -32.38
CA GLY A 339 -26.22 44.31 -32.28
C GLY A 339 -26.36 42.96 -32.96
N THR A 340 -27.41 42.78 -33.76
CA THR A 340 -27.69 41.53 -34.48
C THR A 340 -26.49 41.09 -35.33
N GLY A 341 -26.15 39.80 -35.24
CA GLY A 341 -25.02 39.16 -35.94
C GLY A 341 -23.70 39.20 -35.18
N ARG A 342 -23.56 40.02 -34.14
CA ARG A 342 -22.33 40.03 -33.29
C ARG A 342 -22.15 38.71 -32.55
N SER A 343 -20.90 38.30 -32.39
CA SER A 343 -20.53 37.16 -31.57
C SER A 343 -20.72 37.46 -30.07
N LEU A 344 -20.84 36.44 -29.26
CA LEU A 344 -20.93 36.63 -27.82
C LEU A 344 -19.68 37.31 -27.24
N ASP A 345 -18.48 37.07 -27.81
CA ASP A 345 -17.24 37.77 -27.44
C ASP A 345 -17.31 39.28 -27.69
N GLU A 346 -17.95 39.70 -28.79
CA GLU A 346 -18.17 41.11 -29.06
C GLU A 346 -19.20 41.73 -28.09
N LEU A 347 -20.19 40.94 -27.63
CA LEU A 347 -21.11 41.40 -26.60
C LEU A 347 -20.43 41.46 -25.22
N ASP A 348 -19.55 40.52 -24.88
CA ASP A 348 -18.71 40.57 -23.68
C ASP A 348 -17.83 41.84 -23.64
N ALA A 349 -17.29 42.23 -24.80
CA ALA A 349 -16.55 43.50 -24.92
C ALA A 349 -17.43 44.73 -24.62
N GLN A 350 -18.73 44.69 -24.94
CA GLN A 350 -19.67 45.74 -24.57
C GLN A 350 -19.91 45.81 -23.06
N ILE A 351 -20.10 44.64 -22.44
CA ILE A 351 -20.20 44.55 -20.98
C ILE A 351 -18.95 45.12 -20.30
N LYS A 352 -17.77 44.80 -20.81
CA LYS A 352 -16.49 45.35 -20.32
C LYS A 352 -16.42 46.87 -20.45
N ALA A 353 -17.02 47.42 -21.50
CA ALA A 353 -17.10 48.86 -21.72
C ALA A 353 -18.22 49.52 -20.88
N GLY A 354 -18.94 48.80 -20.05
CA GLY A 354 -20.05 49.31 -19.23
C GLY A 354 -21.38 49.45 -19.98
N ASN A 355 -21.54 48.71 -21.09
CA ASN A 355 -22.73 48.75 -21.92
C ASN A 355 -23.56 47.49 -21.77
N PRO A 356 -24.71 47.52 -21.09
CA PRO A 356 -25.60 46.37 -20.99
C PRO A 356 -26.17 45.98 -22.36
N VAL A 357 -26.46 44.70 -22.56
CA VAL A 357 -26.93 44.18 -23.85
C VAL A 357 -28.22 43.41 -23.69
N VAL A 358 -29.28 43.88 -24.36
CA VAL A 358 -30.52 43.10 -24.51
C VAL A 358 -30.22 41.95 -25.45
N ILE A 359 -30.43 40.73 -25.00
CA ILE A 359 -30.07 39.49 -25.72
C ILE A 359 -31.30 38.60 -25.89
N TYR A 360 -31.52 38.14 -27.11
CA TYR A 360 -32.66 37.31 -27.49
C TYR A 360 -32.30 35.84 -27.31
N LEU A 361 -32.88 35.20 -26.33
CA LEU A 361 -32.65 33.83 -25.98
C LEU A 361 -33.96 33.05 -25.92
N THR A 362 -34.05 32.05 -25.06
CA THR A 362 -35.27 31.27 -24.83
C THR A 362 -35.58 31.13 -23.37
N ALA A 363 -36.84 30.96 -23.02
CA ALA A 363 -37.32 30.77 -21.65
C ALA A 363 -36.61 29.58 -20.98
N GLY A 364 -35.95 29.84 -19.84
CA GLY A 364 -35.15 28.88 -19.09
C GLY A 364 -33.90 28.36 -19.82
N LEU A 365 -33.44 29.09 -20.86
CA LEU A 365 -32.28 28.72 -21.69
C LEU A 365 -32.37 27.27 -22.24
N LYS A 366 -33.58 26.89 -22.68
CA LYS A 366 -33.86 25.62 -23.33
C LYS A 366 -33.67 25.74 -24.84
N ALA A 367 -33.51 24.62 -25.53
CA ALA A 367 -33.46 24.64 -27.00
C ALA A 367 -34.65 25.39 -27.57
N PRO A 368 -34.45 26.19 -28.67
CA PRO A 368 -35.54 26.85 -29.37
C PRO A 368 -36.60 25.85 -29.81
N LYS A 369 -37.87 26.20 -29.56
CA LYS A 369 -38.99 25.49 -30.12
C LYS A 369 -39.25 25.95 -31.56
N GLU A 370 -40.30 25.39 -32.20
CA GLU A 370 -40.74 25.79 -33.53
C GLU A 370 -40.75 27.30 -33.69
N PHE A 371 -40.26 27.77 -34.85
CA PHE A 371 -40.22 29.19 -35.20
C PHE A 371 -41.52 29.61 -35.86
N VAL A 372 -42.07 30.69 -35.36
CA VAL A 372 -43.26 31.32 -35.92
C VAL A 372 -43.01 32.82 -36.03
N GLU A 373 -43.31 33.41 -37.17
CA GLU A 373 -43.10 34.84 -37.44
C GLU A 373 -41.67 35.32 -37.10
N GLY A 374 -40.69 34.48 -37.41
CA GLY A 374 -39.28 34.77 -37.24
C GLY A 374 -38.70 34.55 -35.83
N ALA A 375 -39.50 34.14 -34.84
CA ALA A 375 -39.02 33.88 -33.49
C ALA A 375 -39.45 32.48 -32.98
N PRO A 376 -38.69 31.82 -32.07
CA PRO A 376 -39.10 30.57 -31.48
C PRO A 376 -40.28 30.76 -30.52
N LYS A 377 -41.20 29.80 -30.46
CA LYS A 377 -42.40 29.84 -29.55
C LYS A 377 -42.04 30.02 -28.08
N ASN A 378 -40.83 29.72 -27.68
CA ASN A 378 -40.32 29.92 -26.32
C ASN A 378 -39.30 31.09 -26.28
N LEU A 379 -39.45 32.07 -27.15
CA LEU A 379 -38.62 33.31 -27.08
C LEU A 379 -38.70 33.91 -25.68
N HIS A 380 -37.54 34.31 -25.15
CA HIS A 380 -37.42 35.12 -23.98
C HIS A 380 -36.23 36.06 -24.10
N VAL A 381 -36.44 37.34 -23.90
CA VAL A 381 -35.39 38.33 -24.06
C VAL A 381 -34.93 38.78 -22.67
N LEU A 382 -33.62 38.81 -22.52
CA LEU A 382 -32.95 38.96 -21.24
C LEU A 382 -31.95 40.11 -21.34
N LEU A 383 -31.44 40.60 -20.21
CA LEU A 383 -30.38 41.59 -20.20
C LEU A 383 -29.06 40.96 -19.78
N LEU A 384 -28.07 40.91 -20.64
CA LEU A 384 -26.71 40.51 -20.34
C LEU A 384 -26.04 41.62 -19.54
N THR A 385 -25.63 41.32 -18.29
CA THR A 385 -25.18 42.32 -17.32
C THR A 385 -23.82 41.97 -16.70
N GLY A 386 -23.22 40.88 -17.07
CA GLY A 386 -21.89 40.58 -16.60
C GLY A 386 -21.27 39.37 -17.28
N TYR A 387 -19.95 39.30 -17.20
CA TYR A 387 -19.20 38.15 -17.67
C TYR A 387 -17.89 37.98 -16.86
N ASN A 388 -17.38 36.80 -16.85
CA ASN A 388 -16.08 36.47 -16.27
C ASN A 388 -15.05 36.26 -17.37
N SER A 389 -13.99 37.07 -17.39
CA SER A 389 -12.97 37.00 -18.45
C SER A 389 -12.08 35.77 -18.41
N ILE A 390 -12.08 34.98 -17.30
CA ILE A 390 -11.31 33.75 -17.16
C ILE A 390 -12.18 32.51 -17.45
N THR A 391 -13.38 32.44 -16.87
CA THR A 391 -14.26 31.25 -17.02
C THR A 391 -15.17 31.36 -18.23
N GLY A 392 -15.41 32.56 -18.74
CA GLY A 392 -16.40 32.85 -19.78
C GLY A 392 -17.85 32.75 -19.30
N GLU A 393 -18.11 32.58 -18.01
CA GLU A 393 -19.47 32.59 -17.47
C GLU A 393 -20.13 33.96 -17.66
N GLN A 394 -21.42 33.94 -17.91
CA GLN A 394 -22.25 35.13 -18.16
C GLN A 394 -23.17 35.40 -16.98
N ILE A 395 -23.42 36.64 -16.64
CA ILE A 395 -24.54 37.06 -15.77
C ILE A 395 -25.64 37.65 -16.62
N ILE A 396 -26.80 37.06 -16.55
CA ILE A 396 -28.01 37.48 -17.21
C ILE A 396 -29.00 37.95 -16.17
N THR A 397 -29.51 39.17 -16.32
CA THR A 397 -30.67 39.68 -15.54
C THR A 397 -31.93 39.34 -16.32
N ASP A 398 -32.82 38.60 -15.67
CA ASP A 398 -34.09 38.13 -16.25
C ASP A 398 -35.23 39.03 -15.79
N PRO A 399 -35.97 39.69 -16.72
CA PRO A 399 -37.09 40.54 -16.38
C PRO A 399 -38.25 39.79 -15.70
N TRP A 400 -38.27 38.42 -15.82
CA TRP A 400 -39.28 37.63 -15.18
C TRP A 400 -38.87 37.26 -13.74
N THR A 401 -39.70 37.63 -12.75
CA THR A 401 -39.50 37.20 -11.37
C THR A 401 -40.08 35.81 -11.15
N TYR A 402 -39.21 34.84 -10.87
CA TYR A 402 -39.60 33.47 -10.55
C TYR A 402 -40.15 33.34 -9.13
N SER A 403 -40.90 32.28 -8.85
CA SER A 403 -41.47 32.01 -7.53
C SER A 403 -40.43 31.86 -6.41
N ASN A 404 -39.19 31.52 -6.76
CA ASN A 404 -38.05 31.46 -5.84
C ASN A 404 -37.28 32.80 -5.72
N GLY A 405 -37.83 33.90 -6.27
CA GLY A 405 -37.21 35.21 -6.25
C GLY A 405 -35.97 35.39 -7.15
N ARG A 406 -35.69 34.43 -8.00
CA ARG A 406 -34.50 34.51 -8.90
C ARG A 406 -34.75 35.54 -10.01
N THR A 407 -33.79 36.48 -10.14
CA THR A 407 -33.79 37.54 -11.12
C THR A 407 -32.46 37.63 -11.89
N LYS A 408 -31.43 36.97 -11.41
CA LYS A 408 -30.12 36.89 -12.04
C LYS A 408 -29.68 35.43 -12.21
N TRP A 409 -29.01 35.11 -13.31
CA TRP A 409 -28.54 33.77 -13.61
C TRP A 409 -27.04 33.83 -13.93
N ASN A 410 -26.26 32.93 -13.27
CA ASN A 410 -24.91 32.58 -13.74
C ASN A 410 -25.03 31.45 -14.73
N VAL A 411 -24.56 31.66 -15.96
CA VAL A 411 -24.69 30.68 -17.05
C VAL A 411 -23.36 30.50 -17.76
N SER A 412 -23.06 29.28 -18.16
CA SER A 412 -21.86 29.03 -18.95
C SER A 412 -21.93 29.69 -20.30
N LYS A 413 -20.80 30.24 -20.78
CA LYS A 413 -20.68 30.82 -22.11
C LYS A 413 -21.22 29.91 -23.20
N LYS A 414 -20.83 28.63 -23.16
CA LYS A 414 -21.25 27.59 -24.10
C LYS A 414 -22.78 27.49 -24.23
N GLN A 415 -23.51 27.56 -23.09
CA GLN A 415 -24.97 27.47 -23.11
C GLN A 415 -25.61 28.72 -23.70
N VAL A 416 -25.16 29.90 -23.29
CA VAL A 416 -25.66 31.19 -23.86
C VAL A 416 -25.38 31.26 -25.36
N GLU A 417 -24.15 30.97 -25.76
CA GLU A 417 -23.73 31.04 -27.16
C GLU A 417 -24.50 30.07 -28.08
N SER A 418 -24.74 28.82 -27.57
CA SER A 418 -25.51 27.83 -28.32
C SER A 418 -26.92 28.32 -28.62
N ILE A 419 -27.61 28.91 -27.62
CA ILE A 419 -28.98 29.42 -27.78
C ILE A 419 -28.98 30.69 -28.57
N TYR A 420 -28.07 31.63 -28.31
CA TYR A 420 -27.92 32.89 -29.01
C TYR A 420 -27.70 32.68 -30.53
N ASN A 421 -26.82 31.76 -30.89
CA ASN A 421 -26.61 31.37 -32.27
C ASN A 421 -27.87 30.78 -32.92
N SER A 422 -28.60 29.95 -32.19
CA SER A 422 -29.82 29.29 -32.69
C SER A 422 -31.03 30.22 -32.80
N THR A 423 -31.03 31.37 -32.08
CA THR A 423 -32.06 32.43 -32.17
C THR A 423 -31.71 33.53 -33.14
N GLY A 424 -30.66 33.37 -33.94
CA GLY A 424 -30.26 34.33 -35.02
C GLY A 424 -29.34 35.45 -34.55
N LYS A 425 -28.64 35.29 -33.43
CA LYS A 425 -27.68 36.28 -32.87
C LYS A 425 -28.27 37.66 -32.69
N ARG A 426 -29.45 37.76 -32.16
CA ARG A 426 -30.21 39.00 -31.99
C ARG A 426 -29.88 39.69 -30.68
N SER A 427 -29.55 40.96 -30.74
CA SER A 427 -29.21 41.75 -29.55
C SER A 427 -29.43 43.24 -29.75
N VAL A 428 -29.58 44.00 -28.65
CA VAL A 428 -29.52 45.46 -28.67
C VAL A 428 -28.49 45.94 -27.65
N ILE A 429 -27.53 46.74 -28.07
CA ILE A 429 -26.46 47.29 -27.23
C ILE A 429 -26.91 48.68 -26.76
N ILE A 430 -26.68 48.97 -25.46
CA ILE A 430 -27.03 50.25 -24.83
C ILE A 430 -25.72 50.87 -24.31
N SER A 431 -25.11 51.71 -25.17
CA SER A 431 -23.85 52.39 -24.85
C SER A 431 -24.02 53.80 -24.28
#